data_c2f7eeee7756eb9acccd287ab7ef856d
#
_entry.id   c2f7eeee7756eb9acccd287ab7ef856d
#
_cell.length_a   1.000
_cell.length_b   1.000
_cell.length_c   1.000
_cell.angle_alpha   90.00
_cell.angle_beta   90.00
_cell.angle_gamma   90.00
#
_symmetry.space_group_name_H-M   'P 1'
#
loop_
_entity.id
_entity.type
_entity.pdbx_description
1 polymer ?
#
loop_
_entity_poly.entity_id
_entity_poly.type
_entity_poly.pdbx_seq_one_letter_code
_entity_poly.pdbx_strand_id
1 'polypeptide(L)'
;MEQRSAEWFSARLGKVTASKIDDIMVKTKYGESQYTKKYKLQLVTERITNKVVPVFMNSAMAHGVEFEDEARVEYANKMKLLIGTDVREVGFIDHPSIDMSGASPDGLVGKDGLIEIKCPQLLTHTETLETGVIAKKYIHQMQWQMSCVGNHIKWCDFVSYHPDFPKEYQLFIKRVERDDDLISRCEEGVINFLKEVDDKIKTIKENI
;
A
#
# COMPACT_ATOMS: atom_id res chain seq x y z
N MET A 1 -12.55 3.30 11.55
CA MET A 1 -12.92 2.37 10.45
C MET A 1 -11.94 1.22 10.50
N GLU A 2 -12.41 0.02 10.67
CA GLU A 2 -11.61 -1.20 10.68
C GLU A 2 -11.24 -1.60 9.25
N GLN A 3 -10.01 -2.03 9.01
CA GLN A 3 -9.58 -2.50 7.70
C GLN A 3 -10.36 -3.78 7.32
N ARG A 4 -10.64 -3.95 6.03
CA ARG A 4 -11.43 -5.07 5.46
C ARG A 4 -12.91 -5.08 5.85
N SER A 5 -13.41 -4.06 6.59
CA SER A 5 -14.85 -3.87 6.80
C SER A 5 -15.56 -3.38 5.52
N ALA A 6 -16.89 -3.46 5.49
CA ALA A 6 -17.69 -2.94 4.36
C ALA A 6 -17.45 -1.43 4.15
N GLU A 7 -17.32 -0.68 5.23
CA GLU A 7 -17.04 0.75 5.22
C GLU A 7 -15.64 1.03 4.63
N TRP A 8 -14.64 0.20 4.94
CA TRP A 8 -13.30 0.32 4.39
C TRP A 8 -13.27 0.06 2.87
N PHE A 9 -13.97 -0.97 2.39
CA PHE A 9 -14.12 -1.20 0.96
C PHE A 9 -14.84 -0.04 0.26
N SER A 10 -15.89 0.49 0.86
CA SER A 10 -16.63 1.65 0.34
C SER A 10 -15.76 2.91 0.27
N ALA A 11 -14.95 3.17 1.30
CA ALA A 11 -14.05 4.33 1.33
C ALA A 11 -12.97 4.29 0.24
N ARG A 12 -12.60 3.12 -0.24
CA ARG A 12 -11.58 2.88 -1.28
C ARG A 12 -12.13 2.80 -2.70
N LEU A 13 -13.45 2.68 -2.84
CA LEU A 13 -14.11 2.42 -4.11
C LEU A 13 -13.78 3.48 -5.17
N GLY A 14 -13.24 3.06 -6.29
CA GLY A 14 -12.85 3.92 -7.41
C GLY A 14 -11.70 4.88 -7.12
N LYS A 15 -10.97 4.70 -6.00
CA LYS A 15 -9.83 5.53 -5.61
C LYS A 15 -8.49 4.84 -5.90
N VAL A 16 -7.48 5.65 -6.18
CA VAL A 16 -6.08 5.18 -6.20
C VAL A 16 -5.64 4.84 -4.78
N THR A 17 -5.04 3.66 -4.60
CA THR A 17 -4.59 3.17 -3.30
C THR A 17 -3.08 2.90 -3.28
N ALA A 18 -2.45 3.00 -2.12
CA ALA A 18 -1.00 2.88 -1.94
C ALA A 18 -0.39 1.62 -2.56
N SER A 19 -1.05 0.46 -2.42
CA SER A 19 -0.58 -0.82 -2.97
C SER A 19 -0.55 -0.86 -4.50
N LYS A 20 -1.12 0.16 -5.18
CA LYS A 20 -1.21 0.29 -6.64
C LYS A 20 -0.35 1.41 -7.24
N ILE A 21 0.39 2.12 -6.42
CA ILE A 21 1.25 3.21 -6.89
C ILE A 21 2.32 2.70 -7.86
N ASP A 22 2.94 1.55 -7.58
CA ASP A 22 3.93 0.97 -8.47
C ASP A 22 3.34 0.66 -9.88
N ASP A 23 2.09 0.18 -9.95
CA ASP A 23 1.40 -0.06 -11.21
C ASP A 23 1.26 1.23 -12.06
N ILE A 24 1.19 2.40 -11.42
CA ILE A 24 1.14 3.72 -12.09
C ILE A 24 2.56 4.19 -12.48
N MET A 25 3.55 3.96 -11.62
CA MET A 25 4.92 4.47 -11.78
C MET A 25 5.75 3.67 -12.78
N VAL A 26 5.36 2.42 -13.11
CA VAL A 26 6.09 1.57 -14.04
C VAL A 26 5.91 2.07 -15.48
N LYS A 27 7.03 2.50 -16.08
CA LYS A 27 7.12 2.82 -17.51
C LYS A 27 7.79 1.68 -18.25
N THR A 28 7.25 1.28 -19.39
CA THR A 28 7.87 0.29 -20.28
C THR A 28 8.50 0.98 -21.50
N LYS A 29 9.43 0.29 -22.15
CA LYS A 29 10.03 0.78 -23.42
C LYS A 29 8.99 0.97 -24.54
N TYR A 30 7.84 0.34 -24.41
CA TYR A 30 6.77 0.33 -25.43
C TYR A 30 5.55 1.15 -25.01
N GLY A 31 5.70 2.06 -24.02
CA GLY A 31 4.62 2.90 -23.52
C GLY A 31 4.01 2.39 -22.22
N GLU A 32 2.71 2.56 -22.06
CA GLU A 32 1.98 2.21 -20.85
C GLU A 32 2.00 0.71 -20.54
N SER A 33 2.25 0.32 -19.30
CA SER A 33 2.28 -1.08 -18.87
C SER A 33 0.88 -1.72 -18.89
N GLN A 34 0.80 -3.05 -19.02
CA GLN A 34 -0.46 -3.77 -18.91
C GLN A 34 -1.07 -3.64 -17.52
N TYR A 35 -0.25 -3.53 -16.48
CA TYR A 35 -0.71 -3.30 -15.11
C TYR A 35 -1.40 -1.93 -14.98
N THR A 36 -0.80 -0.87 -15.51
CA THR A 36 -1.37 0.48 -15.53
C THR A 36 -2.70 0.50 -16.28
N LYS A 37 -2.76 -0.13 -17.47
CA LYS A 37 -4.00 -0.23 -18.28
C LYS A 37 -5.10 -0.95 -17.52
N LYS A 38 -4.79 -2.10 -16.92
CA LYS A 38 -5.75 -2.91 -16.17
C LYS A 38 -6.28 -2.13 -14.96
N TYR A 39 -5.39 -1.46 -14.21
CA TYR A 39 -5.78 -0.68 -13.05
C TYR A 39 -6.67 0.51 -13.44
N LYS A 40 -6.36 1.20 -14.54
CA LYS A 40 -7.19 2.28 -15.08
C LYS A 40 -8.60 1.80 -15.42
N LEU A 41 -8.73 0.66 -16.12
CA LEU A 41 -10.03 0.06 -16.40
C LEU A 41 -10.78 -0.37 -15.15
N GLN A 42 -10.07 -0.88 -14.15
CA GLN A 42 -10.69 -1.20 -12.85
C GLN A 42 -11.34 0.03 -12.24
N LEU A 43 -10.61 1.15 -12.09
CA LEU A 43 -11.18 2.37 -11.49
C LEU A 43 -12.33 2.96 -12.32
N VAL A 44 -12.23 2.94 -13.65
CA VAL A 44 -13.33 3.34 -14.54
C VAL A 44 -14.57 2.49 -14.26
N THR A 45 -14.41 1.17 -14.19
CA THR A 45 -15.52 0.24 -13.93
C THR A 45 -16.13 0.50 -12.55
N GLU A 46 -15.30 0.61 -11.52
CA GLU A 46 -15.75 0.87 -10.14
C GLU A 46 -16.53 2.19 -10.04
N ARG A 47 -16.06 3.26 -10.70
CA ARG A 47 -16.72 4.57 -10.69
C ARG A 47 -18.04 4.58 -11.45
N ILE A 48 -18.15 3.84 -12.57
CA ILE A 48 -19.39 3.76 -13.35
C ILE A 48 -20.42 2.88 -12.65
N THR A 49 -19.99 1.73 -12.12
CA THR A 49 -20.90 0.73 -11.55
C THR A 49 -21.22 0.94 -10.08
N ASN A 50 -20.43 1.77 -9.40
CA ASN A 50 -20.42 1.90 -7.94
C ASN A 50 -20.26 0.55 -7.22
N LYS A 51 -19.46 -0.35 -7.79
CA LYS A 51 -19.19 -1.69 -7.23
C LYS A 51 -17.70 -2.00 -7.30
N VAL A 52 -17.19 -2.63 -6.24
CA VAL A 52 -15.81 -3.13 -6.20
C VAL A 52 -15.62 -4.21 -7.28
N VAL A 53 -14.59 -4.06 -8.11
CA VAL A 53 -14.18 -5.10 -9.05
C VAL A 53 -13.52 -6.23 -8.26
N PRO A 54 -14.04 -7.48 -8.33
CA PRO A 54 -13.48 -8.59 -7.58
C PRO A 54 -12.03 -8.87 -7.99
N VAL A 55 -11.16 -9.04 -6.98
CA VAL A 55 -9.78 -9.48 -7.18
C VAL A 55 -9.69 -10.95 -6.78
N PHE A 56 -9.10 -11.76 -7.66
CA PHE A 56 -8.86 -13.17 -7.33
C PHE A 56 -7.83 -13.27 -6.20
N MET A 57 -8.22 -13.90 -5.09
CA MET A 57 -7.34 -14.14 -3.95
C MET A 57 -6.55 -15.43 -4.21
N ASN A 58 -5.23 -15.32 -4.34
CA ASN A 58 -4.34 -16.48 -4.41
C ASN A 58 -3.85 -16.88 -3.01
N SER A 59 -3.16 -18.04 -2.91
CA SER A 59 -2.67 -18.57 -1.64
C SER A 59 -1.69 -17.63 -0.91
N ALA A 60 -0.85 -16.89 -1.64
CA ALA A 60 0.07 -15.93 -1.05
C ALA A 60 -0.67 -14.71 -0.46
N MET A 61 -1.74 -14.26 -1.10
CA MET A 61 -2.59 -13.19 -0.57
C MET A 61 -3.37 -13.67 0.67
N ALA A 62 -3.89 -14.91 0.64
CA ALA A 62 -4.57 -15.50 1.79
C ALA A 62 -3.63 -15.61 3.01
N HIS A 63 -2.42 -16.12 2.81
CA HIS A 63 -1.36 -16.17 3.83
C HIS A 63 -1.05 -14.78 4.38
N GLY A 64 -0.92 -13.76 3.52
CA GLY A 64 -0.71 -12.38 3.95
C GLY A 64 -1.80 -11.88 4.89
N VAL A 65 -3.07 -12.14 4.54
CA VAL A 65 -4.22 -11.75 5.36
C VAL A 65 -4.26 -12.49 6.69
N GLU A 66 -3.92 -13.78 6.70
CA GLU A 66 -3.96 -14.64 7.88
C GLU A 66 -2.98 -14.21 8.97
N PHE A 67 -1.76 -13.83 8.60
CA PHE A 67 -0.68 -13.58 9.55
C PHE A 67 -0.36 -12.09 9.80
N GLU A 68 -1.05 -11.17 9.15
CA GLU A 68 -0.79 -9.73 9.29
C GLU A 68 -1.01 -9.22 10.72
N ASP A 69 -2.05 -9.68 11.40
CA ASP A 69 -2.35 -9.27 12.78
C ASP A 69 -1.30 -9.79 13.76
N GLU A 70 -0.87 -11.05 13.59
CA GLU A 70 0.20 -11.64 14.39
C GLU A 70 1.53 -10.86 14.19
N ALA A 71 1.87 -10.58 12.94
CA ALA A 71 3.05 -9.77 12.60
C ALA A 71 3.01 -8.37 13.24
N ARG A 72 1.83 -7.73 13.25
CA ARG A 72 1.62 -6.42 13.89
C ARG A 72 1.84 -6.49 15.38
N VAL A 73 1.35 -7.53 16.05
CA VAL A 73 1.56 -7.76 17.50
C VAL A 73 3.04 -7.98 17.80
N GLU A 74 3.73 -8.82 17.03
CA GLU A 74 5.17 -9.09 17.22
C GLU A 74 6.01 -7.83 17.02
N TYR A 75 5.71 -7.04 15.99
CA TYR A 75 6.35 -5.75 15.77
C TYR A 75 6.06 -4.77 16.93
N ALA A 76 4.81 -4.63 17.35
CA ALA A 76 4.41 -3.73 18.42
C ALA A 76 5.11 -4.06 19.76
N ASN A 77 5.18 -5.35 20.12
CA ASN A 77 5.90 -5.82 21.28
C ASN A 77 7.39 -5.44 21.23
N LYS A 78 8.02 -5.63 20.07
CA LYS A 78 9.43 -5.27 19.86
C LYS A 78 9.66 -3.76 19.99
N MET A 79 8.79 -2.93 19.40
CA MET A 79 8.89 -1.47 19.48
C MET A 79 8.65 -0.96 20.90
N LYS A 80 7.69 -1.53 21.62
CA LYS A 80 7.44 -1.19 23.02
C LYS A 80 8.64 -1.49 23.91
N LEU A 81 9.29 -2.64 23.70
CA LEU A 81 10.49 -3.01 24.47
C LEU A 81 11.71 -2.14 24.11
N LEU A 82 11.89 -1.79 22.83
CA LEU A 82 13.09 -1.07 22.39
C LEU A 82 13.01 0.44 22.64
N ILE A 83 11.86 1.05 22.39
CA ILE A 83 11.70 2.51 22.37
C ILE A 83 10.44 3.02 23.10
N GLY A 84 9.68 2.14 23.77
CA GLY A 84 8.48 2.52 24.51
C GLY A 84 7.34 3.09 23.66
N THR A 85 7.29 2.74 22.36
CA THR A 85 6.33 3.30 21.39
C THR A 85 5.21 2.33 21.11
N ASP A 86 3.98 2.85 21.07
CA ASP A 86 2.79 2.09 20.70
C ASP A 86 2.55 2.13 19.19
N VAL A 87 1.94 1.04 18.69
CA VAL A 87 1.45 0.90 17.31
C VAL A 87 -0.06 0.98 17.31
N ARG A 88 -0.62 1.81 16.46
CA ARG A 88 -2.07 2.01 16.34
C ARG A 88 -2.55 1.71 14.93
N GLU A 89 -3.46 0.76 14.80
CA GLU A 89 -4.13 0.48 13.52
C GLU A 89 -4.97 1.68 13.05
N VAL A 90 -5.02 1.88 11.74
CA VAL A 90 -5.84 2.93 11.10
C VAL A 90 -6.55 2.37 9.88
N GLY A 91 -7.68 2.96 9.53
CA GLY A 91 -8.44 2.62 8.34
C GLY A 91 -7.88 3.28 7.08
N PHE A 92 -8.78 3.58 6.14
CA PHE A 92 -8.42 4.32 4.94
C PHE A 92 -8.31 5.82 5.24
N ILE A 93 -7.24 6.44 4.76
CA ILE A 93 -6.94 7.87 4.88
C ILE A 93 -6.90 8.44 3.48
N ASP A 94 -7.74 9.41 3.18
CA ASP A 94 -7.71 10.13 1.91
C ASP A 94 -6.42 10.97 1.79
N HIS A 95 -5.92 11.11 0.56
CA HIS A 95 -4.79 12.00 0.31
C HIS A 95 -5.22 13.47 0.55
N PRO A 96 -4.39 14.29 1.24
CA PRO A 96 -4.81 15.62 1.69
C PRO A 96 -5.05 16.63 0.56
N SER A 97 -4.53 16.40 -0.65
CA SER A 97 -4.61 17.34 -1.77
C SER A 97 -4.96 16.70 -3.13
N ILE A 98 -5.06 15.38 -3.20
CA ILE A 98 -5.38 14.66 -4.46
C ILE A 98 -6.63 13.85 -4.23
N ASP A 99 -7.76 14.39 -4.70
CA ASP A 99 -9.05 13.72 -4.63
C ASP A 99 -9.00 12.33 -5.31
N MET A 100 -9.89 11.44 -4.90
CA MET A 100 -9.97 10.08 -5.41
C MET A 100 -8.68 9.26 -5.25
N SER A 101 -7.94 9.53 -4.19
CA SER A 101 -6.74 8.76 -3.82
C SER A 101 -6.57 8.69 -2.30
N GLY A 102 -5.79 7.71 -1.84
CA GLY A 102 -5.53 7.54 -0.42
C GLY A 102 -4.72 6.29 -0.09
N ALA A 103 -4.62 5.98 1.19
CA ALA A 103 -3.84 4.85 1.71
C ALA A 103 -4.48 4.21 2.94
N SER A 104 -4.13 2.96 3.19
CA SER A 104 -4.38 2.27 4.46
C SER A 104 -3.06 1.71 4.95
N PRO A 105 -2.29 2.47 5.75
CA PRO A 105 -1.11 1.94 6.41
C PRO A 105 -1.49 0.81 7.38
N ASP A 106 -0.63 -0.17 7.58
CA ASP A 106 -0.89 -1.27 8.51
C ASP A 106 -0.79 -0.82 9.98
N GLY A 107 -0.27 0.39 10.22
CA GLY A 107 -0.34 1.08 11.51
C GLY A 107 0.45 2.37 11.55
N LEU A 108 0.07 3.23 12.51
CA LEU A 108 0.85 4.40 12.93
C LEU A 108 1.76 4.01 14.07
N VAL A 109 3.00 4.46 14.05
CA VAL A 109 4.02 4.17 15.06
C VAL A 109 4.43 5.48 15.73
N GLY A 110 4.06 5.65 16.98
CA GLY A 110 4.34 6.89 17.72
C GLY A 110 3.69 8.12 17.06
N LYS A 111 4.49 9.19 16.89
CA LYS A 111 4.01 10.47 16.36
C LYS A 111 4.35 10.70 14.89
N ASP A 112 5.37 10.05 14.38
CA ASP A 112 6.01 10.36 13.10
C ASP A 112 6.39 9.14 12.26
N GLY A 113 5.94 7.94 12.64
CA GLY A 113 6.24 6.69 11.96
C GLY A 113 5.03 5.93 11.45
N LEU A 114 5.26 5.09 10.46
CA LEU A 114 4.32 4.11 9.91
C LEU A 114 4.93 2.71 9.96
N ILE A 115 4.07 1.72 9.75
CA ILE A 115 4.47 0.34 9.48
C ILE A 115 3.76 -0.16 8.21
N GLU A 116 4.51 -0.90 7.38
CA GLU A 116 4.02 -1.68 6.25
C GLU A 116 4.42 -3.13 6.44
N ILE A 117 3.45 -4.02 6.61
CA ILE A 117 3.63 -5.45 6.92
C ILE A 117 3.49 -6.28 5.65
N LYS A 118 4.38 -7.22 5.48
CA LYS A 118 4.27 -8.29 4.49
C LYS A 118 4.49 -9.64 5.17
N CYS A 119 3.57 -10.58 4.92
CA CYS A 119 3.70 -11.96 5.34
C CYS A 119 3.87 -12.82 4.06
N PRO A 120 5.07 -12.84 3.48
CA PRO A 120 5.34 -13.56 2.23
C PRO A 120 5.42 -15.07 2.46
N GLN A 121 5.49 -15.84 1.37
CA GLN A 121 5.83 -17.26 1.42
C GLN A 121 7.29 -17.48 1.87
N LEU A 122 7.61 -18.68 2.36
CA LEU A 122 8.91 -19.07 2.94
C LEU A 122 10.12 -18.57 2.13
N LEU A 123 10.17 -18.87 0.83
CA LEU A 123 11.33 -18.51 0.00
C LEU A 123 11.52 -16.99 -0.12
N THR A 124 10.43 -16.24 -0.24
CA THR A 124 10.50 -14.76 -0.32
C THR A 124 10.92 -14.16 1.02
N HIS A 125 10.49 -14.75 2.14
CA HIS A 125 10.97 -14.31 3.46
C HIS A 125 12.46 -14.61 3.63
N THR A 126 12.92 -15.80 3.23
CA THR A 126 14.34 -16.16 3.22
C THR A 126 15.19 -15.18 2.41
N GLU A 127 14.75 -14.86 1.18
CA GLU A 127 15.43 -13.88 0.32
C GLU A 127 15.50 -12.49 0.98
N THR A 128 14.42 -12.08 1.65
CA THR A 128 14.38 -10.81 2.40
C THR A 128 15.36 -10.82 3.55
N LEU A 129 15.47 -11.92 4.31
CA LEU A 129 16.45 -12.06 5.40
C LEU A 129 17.88 -12.05 4.88
N GLU A 130 18.15 -12.74 3.76
CA GLU A 130 19.49 -12.84 3.16
C GLU A 130 19.98 -11.50 2.60
N THR A 131 19.13 -10.82 1.82
CA THR A 131 19.55 -9.65 1.06
C THR A 131 19.28 -8.32 1.76
N GLY A 132 18.30 -8.29 2.66
CA GLY A 132 17.79 -7.06 3.25
C GLY A 132 17.21 -6.07 2.23
N VAL A 133 16.90 -6.53 1.00
CA VAL A 133 16.38 -5.68 -0.08
C VAL A 133 14.87 -5.58 0.00
N ILE A 134 14.36 -4.35 -0.01
CA ILE A 134 12.93 -4.07 -0.12
C ILE A 134 12.59 -3.88 -1.60
N ALA A 135 11.62 -4.64 -2.11
CA ALA A 135 11.18 -4.49 -3.49
C ALA A 135 10.65 -3.07 -3.76
N LYS A 136 11.00 -2.51 -4.92
CA LYS A 136 10.67 -1.12 -5.30
C LYS A 136 9.19 -0.79 -5.16
N LYS A 137 8.30 -1.74 -5.48
CA LYS A 137 6.85 -1.57 -5.32
C LYS A 137 6.43 -1.23 -3.89
N TYR A 138 7.12 -1.78 -2.88
CA TYR A 138 6.85 -1.47 -1.48
C TYR A 138 7.43 -0.12 -1.06
N ILE A 139 8.56 0.30 -1.67
CA ILE A 139 9.06 1.67 -1.49
C ILE A 139 8.04 2.69 -1.98
N HIS A 140 7.50 2.53 -3.20
CA HIS A 140 6.45 3.40 -3.73
C HIS A 140 5.20 3.41 -2.83
N GLN A 141 4.79 2.23 -2.34
CA GLN A 141 3.65 2.10 -1.43
C GLN A 141 3.85 2.88 -0.14
N MET A 142 5.00 2.70 0.54
CA MET A 142 5.33 3.36 1.81
C MET A 142 5.47 4.87 1.66
N GLN A 143 6.10 5.35 0.59
CA GLN A 143 6.22 6.79 0.34
C GLN A 143 4.86 7.43 0.10
N TRP A 144 3.97 6.77 -0.65
CA TRP A 144 2.60 7.21 -0.83
C TRP A 144 1.80 7.22 0.47
N GLN A 145 1.95 6.22 1.32
CA GLN A 145 1.33 6.20 2.65
C GLN A 145 1.78 7.39 3.49
N MET A 146 3.07 7.70 3.51
CA MET A 146 3.63 8.84 4.22
C MET A 146 3.07 10.18 3.69
N SER A 147 2.84 10.30 2.37
CA SER A 147 2.18 11.47 1.78
C SER A 147 0.74 11.59 2.25
N CYS A 148 -0.04 10.50 2.20
CA CYS A 148 -1.45 10.49 2.60
C CYS A 148 -1.67 10.83 4.09
N VAL A 149 -0.80 10.34 4.96
CA VAL A 149 -0.92 10.59 6.42
C VAL A 149 -0.48 12.01 6.77
N GLY A 150 0.50 12.56 6.05
CA GLY A 150 0.91 13.96 6.18
C GLY A 150 2.41 14.17 6.40
N ASN A 151 2.82 15.44 6.32
CA ASN A 151 4.24 15.86 6.34
C ASN A 151 4.94 15.64 7.69
N HIS A 152 4.19 15.37 8.76
CA HIS A 152 4.75 15.04 10.07
C HIS A 152 5.32 13.62 10.10
N ILE A 153 4.91 12.74 9.18
CA ILE A 153 5.44 11.38 9.07
C ILE A 153 6.82 11.44 8.42
N LYS A 154 7.80 10.84 9.09
CA LYS A 154 9.22 10.90 8.70
C LYS A 154 9.76 9.58 8.19
N TRP A 155 9.15 8.46 8.56
CA TRP A 155 9.62 7.13 8.22
C TRP A 155 8.50 6.09 8.19
N CYS A 156 8.76 4.98 7.51
CA CYS A 156 7.94 3.78 7.54
C CYS A 156 8.83 2.55 7.73
N ASP A 157 8.54 1.74 8.72
CA ASP A 157 9.21 0.46 8.90
C ASP A 157 8.57 -0.60 8.00
N PHE A 158 9.34 -1.11 7.05
CA PHE A 158 9.01 -2.31 6.31
C PHE A 158 9.20 -3.52 7.20
N VAL A 159 8.17 -4.35 7.32
CA VAL A 159 8.19 -5.59 8.10
C VAL A 159 7.94 -6.77 7.18
N SER A 160 8.82 -7.77 7.22
CA SER A 160 8.57 -9.10 6.65
C SER A 160 8.46 -10.11 7.78
N TYR A 161 7.36 -10.86 7.80
CA TYR A 161 7.06 -11.81 8.87
C TYR A 161 6.65 -13.17 8.30
N HIS A 162 7.17 -14.25 8.93
CA HIS A 162 6.73 -15.61 8.65
C HIS A 162 6.75 -16.47 9.93
N PRO A 163 5.61 -17.05 10.36
CA PRO A 163 5.50 -17.75 11.65
C PRO A 163 6.31 -19.06 11.74
N ASP A 164 6.54 -19.74 10.62
CA ASP A 164 7.22 -21.05 10.59
C ASP A 164 8.74 -20.97 10.81
N PHE A 165 9.32 -19.75 10.82
CA PHE A 165 10.74 -19.58 11.11
C PHE A 165 11.00 -19.66 12.62
N PRO A 166 12.22 -20.07 13.04
CA PRO A 166 12.67 -19.86 14.42
C PRO A 166 12.49 -18.40 14.85
N LYS A 167 12.17 -18.17 16.13
CA LYS A 167 11.72 -16.85 16.65
C LYS A 167 12.63 -15.69 16.26
N GLU A 168 13.93 -15.91 16.23
CA GLU A 168 14.94 -14.91 15.86
C GLU A 168 14.90 -14.51 14.38
N TYR A 169 14.31 -15.33 13.50
CA TYR A 169 14.20 -15.10 12.05
C TYR A 169 12.77 -14.79 11.58
N GLN A 170 11.76 -14.86 12.46
CA GLN A 170 10.36 -14.61 12.09
C GLN A 170 10.12 -13.20 11.60
N LEU A 171 10.81 -12.20 12.21
CA LEU A 171 10.51 -10.80 12.03
C LEU A 171 11.74 -10.04 11.51
N PHE A 172 11.70 -9.65 10.23
CA PHE A 172 12.65 -8.71 9.64
C PHE A 172 12.05 -7.30 9.64
N ILE A 173 12.82 -6.30 10.07
CA ILE A 173 12.42 -4.90 10.09
C ILE A 173 13.47 -4.05 9.41
N LYS A 174 13.04 -3.19 8.49
CA LYS A 174 13.94 -2.22 7.85
C LYS A 174 13.24 -0.89 7.68
N ARG A 175 13.84 0.16 8.25
CA ARG A 175 13.33 1.53 8.15
C ARG A 175 13.57 2.11 6.77
N VAL A 176 12.54 2.78 6.25
CA VAL A 176 12.55 3.58 5.03
C VAL A 176 12.22 5.01 5.43
N GLU A 177 13.18 5.89 5.23
CA GLU A 177 13.00 7.32 5.47
C GLU A 177 12.09 7.94 4.40
N ARG A 178 11.42 9.04 4.75
CA ARG A 178 10.61 9.82 3.84
C ARG A 178 11.48 10.43 2.74
N ASP A 179 11.06 10.28 1.50
CA ASP A 179 11.68 10.83 0.29
C ASP A 179 10.67 11.75 -0.42
N ASP A 180 10.75 13.05 -0.15
CA ASP A 180 9.80 14.03 -0.71
C ASP A 180 9.93 14.18 -2.24
N ASP A 181 11.10 13.90 -2.83
CA ASP A 181 11.27 13.90 -4.28
C ASP A 181 10.55 12.69 -4.92
N LEU A 182 10.63 11.52 -4.29
CA LEU A 182 9.89 10.35 -4.75
C LEU A 182 8.38 10.52 -4.55
N ILE A 183 7.96 11.09 -3.42
CA ILE A 183 6.56 11.44 -3.14
C ILE A 183 6.03 12.36 -4.24
N SER A 184 6.72 13.45 -4.55
CA SER A 184 6.30 14.40 -5.60
C SER A 184 6.14 13.73 -6.96
N ARG A 185 7.06 12.81 -7.32
CA ARG A 185 6.93 12.03 -8.56
C ARG A 185 5.72 11.08 -8.54
N CYS A 186 5.42 10.48 -7.40
CA CYS A 186 4.23 9.63 -7.24
C CYS A 186 2.95 10.48 -7.37
N GLU A 187 2.90 11.64 -6.73
CA GLU A 187 1.77 12.56 -6.78
C GLU A 187 1.50 13.03 -8.21
N GLU A 188 2.52 13.46 -8.94
CA GLU A 188 2.40 13.83 -10.37
C GLU A 188 1.89 12.64 -11.21
N GLY A 189 2.43 11.44 -10.98
CA GLY A 189 1.99 10.22 -11.66
C GLY A 189 0.52 9.91 -11.40
N VAL A 190 0.07 10.03 -10.16
CA VAL A 190 -1.32 9.78 -9.75
C VAL A 190 -2.27 10.82 -10.33
N ILE A 191 -1.91 12.11 -10.30
CA ILE A 191 -2.71 13.19 -10.91
C ILE A 191 -2.93 12.92 -12.40
N ASN A 192 -1.88 12.61 -13.14
CA ASN A 192 -1.98 12.30 -14.57
C ASN A 192 -2.83 11.03 -14.83
N PHE A 193 -2.63 10.00 -14.02
CA PHE A 193 -3.40 8.76 -14.10
C PHE A 193 -4.90 8.98 -13.83
N LEU A 194 -5.25 9.76 -12.81
CA LEU A 194 -6.64 10.09 -12.47
C LEU A 194 -7.33 10.88 -13.58
N LYS A 195 -6.61 11.83 -14.20
CA LYS A 195 -7.11 12.56 -15.37
C LYS A 195 -7.45 11.61 -16.52
N GLU A 196 -6.59 10.64 -16.80
CA GLU A 196 -6.85 9.64 -17.85
C GLU A 196 -8.03 8.71 -17.50
N VAL A 197 -8.27 8.42 -16.21
CA VAL A 197 -9.48 7.71 -15.75
C VAL A 197 -10.73 8.52 -16.05
N ASP A 198 -10.73 9.82 -15.72
CA ASP A 198 -11.86 10.71 -15.96
C ASP A 198 -12.14 10.90 -17.47
N ASP A 199 -11.11 11.06 -18.30
CA ASP A 199 -11.22 11.16 -19.74
C ASP A 199 -11.87 9.88 -20.34
N LYS A 200 -11.49 8.69 -19.83
CA LYS A 200 -12.12 7.42 -20.27
C LYS A 200 -13.60 7.35 -19.87
N ILE A 201 -13.96 7.79 -18.67
CA ILE A 201 -15.35 7.83 -18.24
C ILE A 201 -16.16 8.78 -19.13
N LYS A 202 -15.59 9.95 -19.48
CA LYS A 202 -16.21 10.91 -20.40
C LYS A 202 -16.44 10.28 -21.78
N THR A 203 -15.41 9.67 -22.37
CA THR A 203 -15.52 8.98 -23.67
C THR A 203 -16.61 7.89 -23.65
N ILE A 204 -16.72 7.10 -22.59
CA ILE A 204 -17.77 6.08 -22.47
C ILE A 204 -19.16 6.72 -22.48
N LYS A 205 -19.35 7.85 -21.77
CA LYS A 205 -20.63 8.58 -21.74
C LYS A 205 -21.01 9.18 -23.10
N GLU A 206 -20.02 9.61 -23.88
CA GLU A 206 -20.22 10.16 -25.24
C GLU A 206 -20.58 9.09 -26.27
N ASN A 207 -20.25 7.81 -26.00
CA ASN A 207 -20.51 6.68 -26.92
C ASN A 207 -21.89 6.00 -26.69
N ILE A 208 -22.67 6.43 -25.69
CA ILE A 208 -24.00 5.91 -25.33
C ILE A 208 -25.09 6.91 -25.74
#